data_df4c25af1732cf99edcf8050befdd265
#
_entry.id   df4c25af1732cf99edcf8050befdd265
#
_cell.length_a   1.000
_cell.length_b   1.000
_cell.length_c   1.000
_cell.angle_alpha   90.00
_cell.angle_beta   90.00
_cell.angle_gamma   90.00
#
_symmetry.space_group_name_H-M   'P 1'
#
loop_
_entity.id
_entity.type
_entity.pdbx_description
1 polymer ?
#
loop_
_entity_poly.entity_id
_entity_poly.type
_entity_poly.pdbx_seq_one_letter_code
_entity_poly.pdbx_strand_id
1 'polypeptide(L)'
;MKLTFNLELLLQGVDRAPACDEVWLAARLSPRGKGRESDPRFRNLCRRLGFGLLGVADKGEVHILVSPCAPAPRRDPRRRSRLVDEHRRRQGDPAAGGGSRVPIMTAYRQQALACALAMTPGPQRPRDLKPSLPDAGKILLDNVYGWFARAERGLYGLTDAGRAALERWPQGSPAE
;
A
#
# COMPACT_ATOMS: atom_id res chain seq x y z
N MET A 1 5.55 9.77 -4.52
CA MET A 1 5.74 11.24 -4.39
C MET A 1 4.60 11.95 -5.10
N LYS A 2 4.02 13.00 -4.52
CA LYS A 2 2.98 13.82 -5.17
C LYS A 2 3.63 14.91 -6.03
N LEU A 3 2.93 15.34 -7.07
CA LEU A 3 3.46 16.38 -7.97
C LEU A 3 3.39 17.78 -7.35
N THR A 4 2.46 18.03 -6.44
CA THR A 4 2.25 19.35 -5.83
C THR A 4 1.81 19.25 -4.38
N PHE A 5 2.13 20.24 -3.59
CA PHE A 5 1.55 20.45 -2.26
C PHE A 5 0.12 20.98 -2.40
N ASN A 6 -0.86 20.18 -2.00
CA ASN A 6 -2.28 20.53 -2.04
C ASN A 6 -2.99 20.09 -0.76
N LEU A 7 -4.27 20.43 -0.63
CA LEU A 7 -5.07 20.04 0.53
C LEU A 7 -5.19 18.52 0.66
N GLU A 8 -5.34 17.82 -0.46
CA GLU A 8 -5.44 16.36 -0.50
C GLU A 8 -4.22 15.67 0.09
N LEU A 9 -3.01 16.16 -0.21
CA LEU A 9 -1.78 15.66 0.39
C LEU A 9 -1.75 15.89 1.91
N LEU A 10 -2.25 17.05 2.36
CA LEU A 10 -2.33 17.38 3.78
C LEU A 10 -3.32 16.44 4.51
N LEU A 11 -4.51 16.23 3.94
CA LEU A 11 -5.52 15.32 4.51
C LEU A 11 -5.00 13.88 4.60
N GLN A 12 -4.29 13.39 3.59
CA GLN A 12 -3.63 12.10 3.66
C GLN A 12 -2.59 12.02 4.79
N GLY A 13 -1.91 13.12 5.08
CA GLY A 13 -1.03 13.23 6.24
C GLY A 13 -1.79 13.10 7.55
N VAL A 14 -2.92 13.81 7.69
CA VAL A 14 -3.79 13.73 8.87
C VAL A 14 -4.30 12.32 9.09
N ASP A 15 -4.76 11.65 8.03
CA ASP A 15 -5.26 10.27 8.12
C ASP A 15 -4.19 9.26 8.56
N ARG A 16 -2.93 9.51 8.21
CA ARG A 16 -1.80 8.63 8.55
C ARG A 16 -1.19 8.92 9.92
N ALA A 17 -1.30 10.15 10.37
CA ALA A 17 -0.69 10.61 11.62
C ALA A 17 -0.96 9.70 12.84
N PRO A 18 -2.18 9.15 13.06
CA PRO A 18 -2.43 8.27 14.20
C PRO A 18 -1.63 6.95 14.19
N ALA A 19 -1.07 6.56 13.04
CA ALA A 19 -0.35 5.29 12.84
C ALA A 19 1.17 5.44 12.72
N CYS A 20 1.69 6.68 12.72
CA CYS A 20 3.09 6.98 12.47
C CYS A 20 3.71 7.79 13.62
N ASP A 21 5.02 7.69 13.79
CA ASP A 21 5.77 8.51 14.75
C ASP A 21 5.94 9.93 14.22
N GLU A 22 6.22 10.06 12.92
CA GLU A 22 6.36 11.32 12.21
C GLU A 22 5.64 11.25 10.87
N VAL A 23 5.11 12.38 10.42
CA VAL A 23 4.50 12.53 9.10
C VAL A 23 5.31 13.52 8.29
N TRP A 24 5.81 13.07 7.16
CA TRP A 24 6.51 13.88 6.18
C TRP A 24 5.70 13.97 4.89
N LEU A 25 5.39 15.20 4.47
CA LEU A 25 4.73 15.48 3.22
C LEU A 25 5.78 15.81 2.17
N ALA A 26 5.87 15.00 1.14
CA ALA A 26 6.86 15.16 0.07
C ALA A 26 6.18 15.49 -1.25
N ALA A 27 6.58 16.57 -1.90
CA ALA A 27 6.15 16.91 -3.24
C ALA A 27 7.25 17.64 -4.03
N ARG A 28 7.06 17.69 -5.36
CA ARG A 28 7.97 18.43 -6.23
C ARG A 28 7.87 19.92 -5.95
N LEU A 29 9.01 20.59 -5.94
CA LEU A 29 9.07 22.04 -5.84
C LEU A 29 8.52 22.67 -7.12
N SER A 30 7.81 23.78 -6.98
CA SER A 30 7.37 24.57 -8.12
C SER A 30 8.59 25.19 -8.83
N PRO A 31 8.74 25.01 -10.15
CA PRO A 31 9.88 25.56 -10.90
C PRO A 31 10.03 27.09 -10.78
N ARG A 32 8.93 27.78 -10.49
CA ARG A 32 8.88 29.25 -10.34
C ARG A 32 8.90 29.72 -8.89
N GLY A 33 9.07 28.82 -7.91
CA GLY A 33 9.04 29.17 -6.49
C GLY A 33 7.70 29.74 -6.00
N LYS A 34 6.62 29.59 -6.77
CA LYS A 34 5.28 30.12 -6.48
C LYS A 34 4.29 29.03 -6.02
N GLY A 35 4.81 27.85 -5.66
CA GLY A 35 3.99 26.78 -5.13
C GLY A 35 3.59 27.01 -3.67
N ARG A 36 2.72 26.16 -3.15
CA ARG A 36 2.29 26.22 -1.73
C ARG A 36 3.42 25.98 -0.75
N GLU A 37 4.50 25.33 -1.19
CA GLU A 37 5.74 25.16 -0.43
C GLU A 37 6.37 26.49 -0.02
N SER A 38 6.12 27.55 -0.77
CA SER A 38 6.61 28.91 -0.51
C SER A 38 5.64 29.75 0.32
N ASP A 39 4.38 29.32 0.48
CA ASP A 39 3.37 30.05 1.27
C ASP A 39 3.64 29.87 2.78
N PRO A 40 3.93 30.98 3.52
CA PRO A 40 4.16 30.91 4.96
C PRO A 40 2.96 30.33 5.74
N ARG A 41 1.73 30.57 5.27
CA ARG A 41 0.51 30.06 5.92
C ARG A 41 0.43 28.54 5.81
N PHE A 42 0.77 27.97 4.64
CA PHE A 42 0.83 26.53 4.46
C PHE A 42 1.90 25.87 5.33
N ARG A 43 3.10 26.48 5.38
CA ARG A 43 4.18 26.00 6.27
C ARG A 43 3.79 26.08 7.74
N ASN A 44 3.12 27.15 8.17
CA ASN A 44 2.60 27.28 9.55
C ASN A 44 1.52 26.27 9.87
N LEU A 45 0.64 25.96 8.92
CA LEU A 45 -0.36 24.91 9.10
C LEU A 45 0.30 23.54 9.32
N CYS A 46 1.31 23.20 8.51
CA CYS A 46 2.07 21.96 8.68
C CYS A 46 2.78 21.91 10.04
N ARG A 47 3.40 23.01 10.49
CA ARG A 47 3.99 23.07 11.85
C ARG A 47 2.95 22.83 12.95
N ARG A 48 1.75 23.43 12.85
CA ARG A 48 0.67 23.23 13.82
C ARG A 48 0.14 21.78 13.84
N LEU A 49 0.22 21.10 12.71
CA LEU A 49 -0.14 19.67 12.60
C LEU A 49 1.02 18.73 13.01
N GLY A 50 2.20 19.28 13.29
CA GLY A 50 3.39 18.50 13.58
C GLY A 50 4.03 17.85 12.34
N PHE A 51 3.67 18.27 11.14
CA PHE A 51 4.13 17.67 9.89
C PHE A 51 5.42 18.28 9.39
N GLY A 52 6.34 17.45 8.90
CA GLY A 52 7.48 17.84 8.10
C GLY A 52 7.11 18.07 6.63
N LEU A 53 7.83 18.96 5.96
CA LEU A 53 7.71 19.20 4.53
C LEU A 53 9.04 18.94 3.83
N LEU A 54 9.02 18.11 2.81
CA LEU A 54 10.14 17.83 1.92
C LEU A 54 9.81 18.33 0.52
N GLY A 55 10.63 19.23 0.00
CA GLY A 55 10.57 19.66 -1.39
C GLY A 55 11.58 18.88 -2.23
N VAL A 56 11.15 18.31 -3.35
CA VAL A 56 12.02 17.60 -4.29
C VAL A 56 12.23 18.49 -5.52
N ALA A 57 13.49 18.88 -5.77
CA ALA A 57 13.86 19.63 -6.94
C ALA A 57 13.83 18.74 -8.20
N ASP A 58 13.86 19.36 -9.38
CA ASP A 58 13.82 18.64 -10.68
C ASP A 58 14.98 17.68 -10.87
N LYS A 59 16.13 17.99 -10.29
CA LYS A 59 17.33 17.14 -10.32
C LYS A 59 17.33 16.02 -9.27
N GLY A 60 16.24 15.87 -8.51
CA GLY A 60 16.11 14.86 -7.46
C GLY A 60 16.64 15.28 -6.08
N GLU A 61 17.20 16.49 -5.94
CA GLU A 61 17.64 17.01 -4.65
C GLU A 61 16.46 17.19 -3.70
N VAL A 62 16.63 16.77 -2.44
CA VAL A 62 15.59 16.85 -1.41
C VAL A 62 15.92 17.95 -0.43
N HIS A 63 15.01 18.89 -0.27
CA HIS A 63 15.13 20.02 0.64
C HIS A 63 14.13 19.88 1.80
N ILE A 64 14.61 20.02 3.04
CA ILE A 64 13.74 20.09 4.21
C ILE A 64 13.22 21.53 4.34
N LEU A 65 11.93 21.70 4.09
CA LEU A 65 11.28 23.02 4.15
C LEU A 65 10.70 23.31 5.53
N VAL A 66 10.24 22.27 6.22
CA VAL A 66 9.74 22.31 7.59
C VAL A 66 10.12 21.01 8.25
N SER A 67 10.73 21.07 9.43
CA SER A 67 10.95 19.89 10.28
C SER A 67 9.69 19.58 11.08
N PRO A 68 9.36 18.30 11.31
CA PRO A 68 8.24 17.95 12.16
C PRO A 68 8.50 18.43 13.58
N CYS A 69 7.47 18.92 14.22
CA CYS A 69 7.54 19.42 15.61
C CYS A 69 6.32 18.94 16.40
N ALA A 70 6.52 18.70 17.69
CA ALA A 70 5.41 18.40 18.61
C ALA A 70 4.40 19.58 18.70
N PRO A 71 3.10 19.33 18.97
CA PRO A 71 2.61 18.08 19.54
C PRO A 71 2.40 16.99 18.49
N ALA A 72 2.93 15.82 18.76
CA ALA A 72 2.69 14.66 17.92
C ALA A 72 1.19 14.30 17.97
N PRO A 73 0.56 14.00 16.83
CA PRO A 73 -0.82 13.54 16.82
C PRO A 73 -0.98 12.27 17.65
N ARG A 74 -2.18 12.07 18.22
CA ARG A 74 -2.48 10.89 19.04
C ARG A 74 -2.22 9.62 18.22
N ARG A 75 -1.35 8.77 18.74
CA ARG A 75 -0.95 7.52 18.07
C ARG A 75 -2.10 6.50 18.09
N ASP A 76 -2.29 5.79 16.99
CA ASP A 76 -3.16 4.62 16.90
C ASP A 76 -2.29 3.35 16.75
N PRO A 77 -2.01 2.61 17.85
CA PRO A 77 -1.16 1.43 17.79
C PRO A 77 -1.71 0.31 16.88
N ARG A 78 -3.03 0.17 16.82
CA ARG A 78 -3.68 -0.86 15.98
C ARG A 78 -3.49 -0.57 14.49
N ARG A 79 -3.66 0.69 14.10
CA ARG A 79 -3.44 1.10 12.70
C ARG A 79 -1.98 0.97 12.33
N ARG A 80 -1.05 1.34 13.24
CA ARG A 80 0.38 1.16 13.04
C ARG A 80 0.75 -0.29 12.82
N SER A 81 0.29 -1.22 13.68
CA SER A 81 0.56 -2.66 13.53
C SER A 81 0.08 -3.18 12.17
N ARG A 82 -1.13 -2.81 11.73
CA ARG A 82 -1.64 -3.22 10.42
C ARG A 82 -0.76 -2.75 9.26
N LEU A 83 -0.28 -1.50 9.30
CA LEU A 83 0.62 -0.96 8.26
C LEU A 83 1.97 -1.71 8.24
N VAL A 84 2.55 -1.97 9.41
CA VAL A 84 3.80 -2.71 9.54
C VAL A 84 3.64 -4.15 9.06
N ASP A 85 2.55 -4.81 9.43
CA ASP A 85 2.27 -6.18 9.02
C ASP A 85 2.02 -6.26 7.50
N GLU A 86 1.29 -5.32 6.92
CA GLU A 86 1.12 -5.23 5.46
C GLU A 86 2.48 -5.05 4.77
N HIS A 87 3.33 -4.15 5.27
CA HIS A 87 4.66 -3.90 4.71
C HIS A 87 5.55 -5.16 4.78
N ARG A 88 5.57 -5.85 5.93
CA ARG A 88 6.38 -7.07 6.12
C ARG A 88 5.92 -8.24 5.26
N ARG A 89 4.60 -8.35 5.02
CA ARG A 89 4.02 -9.45 4.23
C ARG A 89 4.09 -9.20 2.73
N ARG A 90 4.30 -7.95 2.31
CA ARG A 90 4.38 -7.60 0.89
C ARG A 90 5.73 -8.04 0.33
N GLN A 91 5.70 -8.74 -0.81
CA GLN A 91 6.90 -9.10 -1.56
C GLN A 91 7.12 -8.07 -2.67
N GLY A 92 8.17 -7.25 -2.51
CA GLY A 92 8.46 -6.16 -3.43
C GLY A 92 7.43 -5.03 -3.42
N ASP A 93 7.59 -4.05 -4.29
CA ASP A 93 6.62 -2.98 -4.54
C ASP A 93 6.34 -2.91 -6.05
N PRO A 94 5.50 -3.82 -6.58
CA PRO A 94 5.19 -3.88 -8.01
C PRO A 94 4.28 -2.74 -8.48
N ALA A 95 3.83 -1.86 -7.57
CA ALA A 95 2.96 -0.75 -7.90
C ALA A 95 3.76 0.54 -8.06
N ALA A 96 3.68 1.18 -9.22
CA ALA A 96 4.15 2.55 -9.37
C ALA A 96 3.42 3.46 -8.38
N GLY A 97 4.18 4.26 -7.61
CA GLY A 97 3.60 5.18 -6.64
C GLY A 97 2.68 6.21 -7.30
N GLY A 98 1.57 6.51 -6.66
CA GLY A 98 0.56 7.46 -7.13
C GLY A 98 -0.84 6.84 -7.18
N GLY A 99 -1.88 7.69 -7.29
CA GLY A 99 -3.26 7.22 -7.47
C GLY A 99 -3.42 6.60 -8.85
N SER A 100 -3.35 5.29 -8.96
CA SER A 100 -3.68 4.59 -10.20
C SER A 100 -5.13 4.12 -10.15
N ARG A 101 -5.81 4.14 -11.32
CA ARG A 101 -7.12 3.49 -11.47
C ARG A 101 -7.03 1.96 -11.49
N VAL A 102 -5.81 1.43 -11.44
CA VAL A 102 -5.54 -0.01 -11.41
C VAL A 102 -5.56 -0.50 -9.96
N PRO A 103 -6.19 -1.64 -9.67
CA PRO A 103 -6.20 -2.21 -8.32
C PRO A 103 -4.79 -2.41 -7.77
N ILE A 104 -4.55 -1.89 -6.57
CA ILE A 104 -3.23 -1.94 -5.92
C ILE A 104 -2.88 -3.39 -5.56
N MET A 105 -1.61 -3.77 -5.74
CA MET A 105 -1.08 -5.05 -5.28
C MET A 105 -0.81 -5.00 -3.77
N THR A 106 -1.76 -5.54 -3.00
CA THR A 106 -1.63 -5.69 -1.54
C THR A 106 -0.99 -7.03 -1.18
N ALA A 107 -0.46 -7.15 0.05
CA ALA A 107 0.04 -8.44 0.56
C ALA A 107 -1.02 -9.54 0.49
N TYR A 108 -2.27 -9.22 0.85
CA TYR A 108 -3.38 -10.17 0.73
C TYR A 108 -3.61 -10.61 -0.74
N ARG A 109 -3.54 -9.68 -1.70
CA ARG A 109 -3.69 -10.03 -3.13
C ARG A 109 -2.53 -10.90 -3.60
N GLN A 110 -1.30 -10.62 -3.20
CA GLN A 110 -0.14 -11.46 -3.52
C GLN A 110 -0.34 -12.89 -3.00
N GLN A 111 -0.76 -13.05 -1.75
CA GLN A 111 -1.03 -14.36 -1.17
C GLN A 111 -2.22 -15.08 -1.86
N ALA A 112 -3.28 -14.35 -2.20
CA ALA A 112 -4.41 -14.91 -2.96
C ALA A 112 -4.01 -15.38 -4.36
N LEU A 113 -3.14 -14.62 -5.06
CA LEU A 113 -2.57 -15.05 -6.34
C LEU A 113 -1.66 -16.27 -6.20
N ALA A 114 -0.86 -16.35 -5.13
CA ALA A 114 -0.05 -17.54 -4.85
C ALA A 114 -0.93 -18.77 -4.59
N CYS A 115 -2.05 -18.64 -3.86
CA CYS A 115 -3.04 -19.70 -3.71
C CYS A 115 -3.64 -20.08 -5.06
N ALA A 116 -4.01 -19.10 -5.90
CA ALA A 116 -4.57 -19.36 -7.22
C ALA A 116 -3.58 -20.10 -8.13
N LEU A 117 -2.31 -19.71 -8.12
CA LEU A 117 -1.26 -20.38 -8.88
C LEU A 117 -1.07 -21.84 -8.44
N ALA A 118 -1.02 -22.08 -7.13
CA ALA A 118 -0.91 -23.44 -6.59
C ALA A 118 -2.10 -24.35 -6.95
N MET A 119 -3.26 -23.75 -7.27
CA MET A 119 -4.47 -24.47 -7.67
C MET A 119 -4.65 -24.59 -9.19
N THR A 120 -3.69 -24.12 -9.97
CA THR A 120 -3.74 -24.27 -11.45
C THR A 120 -3.81 -25.73 -11.92
N PRO A 121 -3.12 -26.70 -11.29
CA PRO A 121 -3.22 -28.11 -11.67
C PRO A 121 -4.57 -28.76 -11.34
N GLY A 122 -5.35 -28.15 -10.44
CA GLY A 122 -6.64 -28.68 -10.01
C GLY A 122 -7.05 -28.24 -8.61
N PRO A 123 -8.25 -28.67 -8.16
CA PRO A 123 -8.74 -28.34 -6.83
C PRO A 123 -7.82 -28.84 -5.71
N GLN A 124 -7.65 -28.01 -4.67
CA GLN A 124 -6.74 -28.25 -3.55
C GLN A 124 -7.47 -28.12 -2.20
N ARG A 125 -6.96 -28.80 -1.18
CA ARG A 125 -7.41 -28.62 0.19
C ARG A 125 -6.58 -27.55 0.90
N PRO A 126 -7.17 -26.72 1.78
CA PRO A 126 -6.42 -25.72 2.54
C PRO A 126 -5.21 -26.31 3.30
N ARG A 127 -5.32 -27.53 3.81
CA ARG A 127 -4.25 -28.22 4.54
C ARG A 127 -3.04 -28.52 3.65
N ASP A 128 -3.27 -28.78 2.36
CA ASP A 128 -2.22 -29.16 1.42
C ASP A 128 -1.42 -27.90 0.96
N LEU A 129 -2.08 -26.74 0.99
CA LEU A 129 -1.46 -25.43 0.71
C LEU A 129 -0.74 -24.83 1.92
N LYS A 130 -1.14 -25.19 3.14
CA LYS A 130 -0.67 -24.57 4.39
C LYS A 130 0.85 -24.60 4.59
N PRO A 131 1.62 -25.64 4.18
CA PRO A 131 3.06 -25.66 4.37
C PRO A 131 3.79 -24.50 3.66
N SER A 132 3.35 -24.14 2.45
CA SER A 132 3.91 -23.02 1.66
C SER A 132 3.13 -21.73 1.82
N LEU A 133 1.84 -21.80 2.15
CA LEU A 133 0.92 -20.66 2.27
C LEU A 133 0.14 -20.77 3.58
N PRO A 134 0.70 -20.35 4.70
CA PRO A 134 0.10 -20.54 6.04
C PRO A 134 -1.31 -19.97 6.18
N ASP A 135 -1.60 -18.86 5.49
CA ASP A 135 -2.90 -18.17 5.50
C ASP A 135 -3.91 -18.72 4.46
N ALA A 136 -3.57 -19.76 3.69
CA ALA A 136 -4.41 -20.29 2.61
C ALA A 136 -5.83 -20.61 3.06
N GLY A 137 -6.00 -21.25 4.22
CA GLY A 137 -7.33 -21.61 4.75
C GLY A 137 -8.23 -20.39 4.93
N LYS A 138 -7.70 -19.29 5.44
CA LYS A 138 -8.41 -18.03 5.62
C LYS A 138 -8.71 -17.36 4.29
N ILE A 139 -7.74 -17.32 3.38
CA ILE A 139 -7.89 -16.73 2.05
C ILE A 139 -8.98 -17.42 1.25
N LEU A 140 -9.01 -18.76 1.26
CA LEU A 140 -10.01 -19.55 0.55
C LEU A 140 -11.40 -19.39 1.16
N LEU A 141 -11.50 -19.26 2.49
CA LEU A 141 -12.76 -19.06 3.19
C LEU A 141 -13.32 -17.65 2.97
N ASP A 142 -12.48 -16.61 3.19
CA ASP A 142 -12.88 -15.21 3.05
C ASP A 142 -13.19 -14.84 1.60
N ASN A 143 -12.47 -15.45 0.66
CA ASN A 143 -12.66 -15.35 -0.81
C ASN A 143 -13.00 -13.93 -1.30
N VAL A 144 -12.28 -12.92 -0.80
CA VAL A 144 -12.56 -11.48 -1.01
C VAL A 144 -12.71 -11.10 -2.48
N TYR A 145 -12.01 -11.80 -3.36
CA TYR A 145 -12.01 -11.51 -4.80
C TYR A 145 -12.91 -12.44 -5.63
N GLY A 146 -13.56 -13.43 -5.03
CA GLY A 146 -14.36 -14.41 -5.75
C GLY A 146 -13.53 -15.34 -6.65
N TRP A 147 -12.24 -15.52 -6.38
CA TRP A 147 -11.33 -16.32 -7.23
C TRP A 147 -11.41 -17.81 -6.96
N PHE A 148 -12.05 -18.21 -5.86
CA PHE A 148 -12.12 -19.58 -5.41
C PHE A 148 -13.58 -20.04 -5.29
N ALA A 149 -13.85 -21.28 -5.60
CA ALA A 149 -15.14 -21.91 -5.39
C ALA A 149 -14.93 -23.22 -4.63
N ARG A 150 -15.87 -23.55 -3.76
CA ARG A 150 -15.87 -24.83 -3.08
C ARG A 150 -16.39 -25.90 -4.05
N ALA A 151 -15.52 -26.79 -4.48
CA ALA A 151 -15.88 -27.91 -5.35
C ALA A 151 -16.59 -29.03 -4.54
N GLU A 152 -16.01 -29.38 -3.37
CA GLU A 152 -16.55 -30.38 -2.44
C GLU A 152 -16.24 -29.95 -0.99
N ARG A 153 -16.66 -30.76 -0.02
CA ARG A 153 -16.37 -30.52 1.39
C ARG A 153 -14.86 -30.46 1.65
N GLY A 154 -14.36 -29.26 1.93
CA GLY A 154 -12.94 -29.01 2.20
C GLY A 154 -12.05 -29.01 0.96
N LEU A 155 -12.61 -29.03 -0.24
CA LEU A 155 -11.90 -28.94 -1.51
C LEU A 155 -12.31 -27.66 -2.23
N TYR A 156 -11.33 -26.86 -2.66
CA TYR A 156 -11.55 -25.61 -3.36
C TYR A 156 -10.90 -25.65 -4.74
N GLY A 157 -11.53 -25.03 -5.72
CA GLY A 157 -11.05 -24.88 -7.08
C GLY A 157 -11.02 -23.42 -7.51
N LEU A 158 -10.35 -23.13 -8.63
CA LEU A 158 -10.35 -21.81 -9.25
C LEU A 158 -11.67 -21.54 -9.97
N THR A 159 -12.17 -20.31 -9.82
CA THR A 159 -13.22 -19.77 -10.70
C THR A 159 -12.60 -19.19 -11.98
N ASP A 160 -13.45 -18.84 -12.95
CA ASP A 160 -12.98 -18.13 -14.16
C ASP A 160 -12.37 -16.76 -13.80
N ALA A 161 -12.91 -16.08 -12.77
CA ALA A 161 -12.33 -14.87 -12.22
C ALA A 161 -10.93 -15.11 -11.63
N GLY A 162 -10.70 -16.26 -10.99
CA GLY A 162 -9.38 -16.64 -10.48
C GLY A 162 -8.38 -16.91 -11.61
N ARG A 163 -8.79 -17.56 -12.69
CA ARG A 163 -7.98 -17.78 -13.90
C ARG A 163 -7.61 -16.44 -14.56
N ALA A 164 -8.60 -15.59 -14.81
CA ALA A 164 -8.40 -14.26 -15.36
C ALA A 164 -7.48 -13.38 -14.49
N ALA A 165 -7.52 -13.56 -13.18
CA ALA A 165 -6.61 -12.86 -12.27
C ALA A 165 -5.16 -13.29 -12.45
N LEU A 166 -4.87 -14.57 -12.68
CA LEU A 166 -3.50 -15.05 -12.97
C LEU A 166 -2.97 -14.50 -14.30
N GLU A 167 -3.81 -14.39 -15.32
CA GLU A 167 -3.45 -13.76 -16.59
C GLU A 167 -3.15 -12.27 -16.45
N ARG A 168 -3.98 -11.57 -15.66
CA ARG A 168 -3.82 -10.13 -15.41
C ARG A 168 -2.58 -9.78 -14.58
N TRP A 169 -2.21 -10.65 -13.64
CA TRP A 169 -1.06 -10.48 -12.76
C TRP A 169 -0.17 -11.72 -12.83
N PRO A 170 0.61 -11.88 -13.91
CA PRO A 170 1.50 -13.02 -14.05
C PRO A 170 2.48 -13.06 -12.87
N GLN A 171 2.48 -14.18 -12.14
CA GLN A 171 3.40 -14.44 -11.04
C GLN A 171 4.67 -15.03 -11.63
N GLY A 172 5.66 -14.21 -11.85
CA GLY A 172 6.91 -14.72 -12.37
C GLY A 172 7.73 -13.68 -13.10
N SER A 173 8.50 -12.93 -12.39
CA SER A 173 9.94 -12.80 -12.46
C SER A 173 10.38 -12.06 -11.22
N PRO A 174 11.36 -12.55 -10.43
CA PRO A 174 12.06 -11.68 -9.52
C PRO A 174 12.68 -10.60 -10.41
N ALA A 175 12.41 -9.34 -10.06
CA ALA A 175 13.12 -8.22 -10.66
C ALA A 175 14.62 -8.46 -10.43
N GLU A 176 15.37 -8.60 -11.51
CA GLU A 176 16.82 -8.48 -11.52
C GLU A 176 17.24 -7.11 -11.00
#